data_c22a1eafaf47c7a47118547b704654dc
#
_entry.id   c22a1eafaf47c7a47118547b704654dc
#
_cell.length_a   1.000
_cell.length_b   1.000
_cell.length_c   1.000
_cell.angle_alpha   90.00
_cell.angle_beta   90.00
_cell.angle_gamma   90.00
#
_symmetry.space_group_name_H-M   'P 1'
#
loop_
_entity.id
_entity.type
_entity.pdbx_description
1 polymer ?
#
loop_
_entity_poly.entity_id
_entity_poly.type
_entity_poly.pdbx_seq_one_letter_code
_entity_poly.pdbx_strand_id
1 'polypeptide(L)'
;MTGMYGVLNVASSALLTHRKSINVIGNNIANVNTPGYSRQNLVLENRTPALSSIGLVGTGVEAVAVERVYDRFLGLQINNENESLGRWEARKEGLELAEVIFDESGAFGLSQSLGEFWGAWQNLSNNPSGYNERVVLQASAESLTAAFNRVYADLENAQRGFDASIEGAVARINQLSQQIVDINQKIMGVEASGTFANEYRDQRDLALKELAGLIDINSFEDDSGQVSVLTGTGQTLVGSASSRNLLTQINGFGLKDIAWESPDGTPVDITASITNGKLKGWLDARDTDVRGYTRQLDVLTEGLMEQVNALHQAGYGLDGSNGNDFFTGLATASGNIDSELTITAQPGGSGNIQITVVGGGVAVPSLTTDAVTGDIQISIADGVTTAGDIASALQAHSGIATAVAGTPGAVWDLSAGTNTTTLCGGSSANTLEMNSALTNDLDLIAASSTLAGIPGNNIQAIEMAKLQHALTMNGNSATFEGHFNTLVRTVGSDMQNAKAYFDHQSDMVAQLENRRGSVSGVSLDEEMINLVKFQNAYDAAAKLITTADELLQTVLGLV
;
A
#
# COMPACT_ATOMS: atom_id res chain seq x y z
N MET A 1 -45.65 -28.84 53.69
CA MET A 1 -45.86 -28.03 52.43
C MET A 1 -44.59 -27.33 51.92
N THR A 2 -43.67 -26.94 52.81
CA THR A 2 -42.39 -26.25 52.37
C THR A 2 -41.52 -27.08 51.46
N GLY A 3 -41.44 -28.41 51.59
CA GLY A 3 -40.60 -29.27 50.72
C GLY A 3 -41.10 -29.39 49.29
N MET A 4 -42.44 -29.41 49.08
CA MET A 4 -43.03 -29.58 47.74
C MET A 4 -42.95 -28.31 46.88
N TYR A 5 -43.09 -27.12 47.48
CA TYR A 5 -42.83 -25.84 46.82
C TYR A 5 -41.33 -25.69 46.45
N GLY A 6 -40.43 -26.27 47.26
CA GLY A 6 -38.98 -26.32 46.92
C GLY A 6 -38.71 -27.11 45.65
N VAL A 7 -39.30 -28.28 45.49
CA VAL A 7 -39.18 -29.13 44.28
C VAL A 7 -39.76 -28.42 43.07
N LEU A 8 -40.93 -27.79 43.18
CA LEU A 8 -41.54 -27.02 42.08
C LEU A 8 -40.66 -25.84 41.66
N ASN A 9 -40.09 -25.10 42.62
CA ASN A 9 -39.18 -23.99 42.32
C ASN A 9 -37.91 -24.46 41.61
N VAL A 10 -37.28 -25.55 42.06
CA VAL A 10 -36.09 -26.14 41.41
C VAL A 10 -36.43 -26.61 40.01
N ALA A 11 -37.53 -27.33 39.82
CA ALA A 11 -37.95 -27.82 38.51
C ALA A 11 -38.32 -26.68 37.56
N SER A 12 -38.99 -25.64 38.01
CA SER A 12 -39.34 -24.45 37.23
C SER A 12 -38.07 -23.66 36.81
N SER A 13 -37.13 -23.46 37.75
CA SER A 13 -35.87 -22.78 37.41
C SER A 13 -35.03 -23.58 36.39
N ALA A 14 -34.96 -24.90 36.53
CA ALA A 14 -34.29 -25.79 35.60
C ALA A 14 -34.94 -25.73 34.19
N LEU A 15 -36.28 -25.78 34.13
CA LEU A 15 -37.04 -25.70 32.89
C LEU A 15 -36.80 -24.38 32.12
N LEU A 16 -36.84 -23.26 32.82
CA LEU A 16 -36.56 -21.94 32.24
C LEU A 16 -35.12 -21.83 31.75
N THR A 17 -34.16 -22.37 32.50
CA THR A 17 -32.75 -22.36 32.17
C THR A 17 -32.45 -23.24 30.96
N HIS A 18 -33.00 -24.47 30.91
CA HIS A 18 -32.78 -25.38 29.75
C HIS A 18 -33.44 -24.82 28.48
N ARG A 19 -34.60 -24.16 28.57
CA ARG A 19 -35.20 -23.46 27.43
C ARG A 19 -34.29 -22.34 26.90
N LYS A 20 -33.66 -21.54 27.78
CA LYS A 20 -32.68 -20.53 27.38
C LYS A 20 -31.46 -21.18 26.71
N SER A 21 -30.96 -22.30 27.25
CA SER A 21 -29.86 -23.06 26.63
C SER A 21 -30.20 -23.54 25.21
N ILE A 22 -31.40 -24.09 25.00
CA ILE A 22 -31.91 -24.52 23.70
C ILE A 22 -31.97 -23.33 22.73
N ASN A 23 -32.41 -22.15 23.17
CA ASN A 23 -32.46 -20.94 22.34
C ASN A 23 -31.07 -20.48 21.92
N VAL A 24 -30.06 -20.49 22.82
CA VAL A 24 -28.68 -20.12 22.52
C VAL A 24 -28.07 -21.11 21.51
N ILE A 25 -28.27 -22.43 21.72
CA ILE A 25 -27.82 -23.46 20.77
C ILE A 25 -28.46 -23.26 19.38
N GLY A 26 -29.78 -22.98 19.35
CA GLY A 26 -30.47 -22.68 18.10
C GLY A 26 -29.93 -21.45 17.39
N ASN A 27 -29.53 -20.40 18.11
CA ASN A 27 -28.89 -19.23 17.57
C ASN A 27 -27.49 -19.58 17.02
N ASN A 28 -26.66 -20.36 17.73
CA ASN A 28 -25.38 -20.85 17.27
C ASN A 28 -25.52 -21.62 15.95
N ILE A 29 -26.45 -22.59 15.90
CA ILE A 29 -26.70 -23.39 14.68
C ILE A 29 -27.15 -22.50 13.51
N ALA A 30 -28.03 -21.54 13.74
CA ALA A 30 -28.52 -20.63 12.69
C ALA A 30 -27.42 -19.76 12.11
N ASN A 31 -26.43 -19.38 12.92
CA ASN A 31 -25.34 -18.46 12.54
C ASN A 31 -24.00 -19.17 12.21
N VAL A 32 -23.96 -20.49 12.08
CA VAL A 32 -22.74 -21.26 11.80
C VAL A 32 -21.98 -20.77 10.57
N ASN A 33 -22.68 -20.27 9.54
CA ASN A 33 -22.12 -19.74 8.31
C ASN A 33 -22.08 -18.19 8.27
N THR A 34 -22.44 -17.52 9.37
CA THR A 34 -22.41 -16.05 9.41
C THR A 34 -20.96 -15.57 9.64
N PRO A 35 -20.36 -14.81 8.71
CA PRO A 35 -18.98 -14.33 8.87
C PRO A 35 -18.83 -13.51 10.17
N GLY A 36 -17.76 -13.77 10.91
CA GLY A 36 -17.46 -13.05 12.16
C GLY A 36 -18.22 -13.53 13.39
N TYR A 37 -19.24 -14.39 13.25
CA TYR A 37 -20.00 -14.89 14.38
C TYR A 37 -19.15 -15.73 15.33
N SER A 38 -19.27 -15.49 16.63
CA SER A 38 -18.62 -16.24 17.69
C SER A 38 -19.65 -17.09 18.43
N ARG A 39 -19.32 -18.36 18.70
CA ARG A 39 -20.17 -19.26 19.49
C ARG A 39 -20.53 -18.63 20.82
N GLN A 40 -21.81 -18.69 21.21
CA GLN A 40 -22.29 -18.18 22.47
C GLN A 40 -22.60 -19.31 23.46
N ASN A 41 -22.25 -19.09 24.71
CA ASN A 41 -22.52 -20.01 25.80
C ASN A 41 -23.41 -19.36 26.86
N LEU A 42 -24.33 -20.14 27.43
CA LEU A 42 -25.13 -19.70 28.57
C LEU A 42 -24.36 -19.93 29.87
N VAL A 43 -24.08 -18.88 30.61
CA VAL A 43 -23.43 -18.95 31.92
C VAL A 43 -24.50 -19.31 32.97
N LEU A 44 -24.24 -20.40 33.69
CA LEU A 44 -25.14 -20.94 34.69
C LEU A 44 -24.54 -20.83 36.08
N GLU A 45 -25.34 -20.33 37.04
CA GLU A 45 -24.97 -20.26 38.46
C GLU A 45 -26.00 -20.96 39.35
N ASN A 46 -25.52 -21.41 40.50
CA ASN A 46 -26.42 -21.93 41.55
C ASN A 46 -27.19 -20.77 42.16
N ARG A 47 -28.53 -20.91 42.26
CA ARG A 47 -29.33 -19.94 42.99
C ARG A 47 -28.99 -19.95 44.47
N THR A 48 -29.19 -18.80 45.13
CA THR A 48 -28.92 -18.66 46.58
C THR A 48 -29.64 -19.75 47.38
N PRO A 49 -28.90 -20.58 48.15
CA PRO A 49 -29.50 -21.66 48.94
C PRO A 49 -30.48 -21.10 49.98
N ALA A 50 -31.57 -21.83 50.23
CA ALA A 50 -32.53 -21.49 51.29
C ALA A 50 -32.19 -22.21 52.59
N LEU A 51 -32.33 -21.52 53.73
CA LEU A 51 -32.17 -22.15 55.03
C LEU A 51 -33.43 -22.99 55.37
N SER A 52 -33.20 -24.26 55.68
CA SER A 52 -34.23 -25.24 56.05
C SER A 52 -33.90 -25.80 57.44
N SER A 53 -34.86 -26.51 58.04
CA SER A 53 -34.70 -27.21 59.33
C SER A 53 -33.60 -28.29 59.30
N ILE A 54 -33.21 -28.77 58.12
CA ILE A 54 -32.17 -29.77 57.91
C ILE A 54 -30.84 -29.15 57.40
N GLY A 55 -30.74 -27.79 57.34
CA GLY A 55 -29.58 -27.07 56.84
C GLY A 55 -29.85 -26.27 55.59
N LEU A 56 -28.78 -25.80 54.89
CA LEU A 56 -28.88 -25.08 53.61
C LEU A 56 -29.28 -26.07 52.50
N VAL A 57 -30.38 -25.77 51.83
CA VAL A 57 -30.90 -26.57 50.70
C VAL A 57 -30.80 -25.76 49.41
N GLY A 58 -30.29 -26.39 48.36
CA GLY A 58 -30.20 -25.78 47.02
C GLY A 58 -31.57 -25.41 46.44
N THR A 59 -31.66 -24.27 45.77
CA THR A 59 -32.92 -23.73 45.21
C THR A 59 -32.96 -23.80 43.69
N GLY A 60 -32.02 -24.51 43.08
CA GLY A 60 -31.94 -24.72 41.65
C GLY A 60 -30.78 -23.95 40.95
N VAL A 61 -30.92 -23.73 39.65
CA VAL A 61 -29.98 -23.09 38.76
C VAL A 61 -30.59 -21.86 38.11
N GLU A 62 -29.80 -20.86 37.86
CA GLU A 62 -30.21 -19.70 37.06
C GLU A 62 -29.23 -19.38 35.96
N ALA A 63 -29.75 -18.87 34.86
CA ALA A 63 -28.97 -18.38 33.72
C ALA A 63 -28.66 -16.90 33.95
N VAL A 64 -27.38 -16.57 34.17
CA VAL A 64 -26.92 -15.24 34.56
C VAL A 64 -26.61 -14.41 33.33
N ALA A 65 -25.92 -15.00 32.34
CA ALA A 65 -25.45 -14.30 31.14
C ALA A 65 -25.40 -15.22 29.94
N VAL A 66 -25.38 -14.62 28.74
CA VAL A 66 -24.97 -15.25 27.49
C VAL A 66 -23.68 -14.59 27.08
N GLU A 67 -22.61 -15.35 27.05
CA GLU A 67 -21.27 -14.86 26.70
C GLU A 67 -20.79 -15.50 25.42
N ARG A 68 -20.04 -14.72 24.59
CA ARG A 68 -19.37 -15.27 23.41
C ARG A 68 -18.06 -15.96 23.80
N VAL A 69 -17.72 -17.03 23.12
CA VAL A 69 -16.42 -17.68 23.23
C VAL A 69 -15.45 -16.90 22.36
N TYR A 70 -14.55 -16.14 22.98
CA TYR A 70 -13.64 -15.26 22.26
C TYR A 70 -12.24 -15.24 22.90
N ASP A 71 -11.22 -15.38 22.05
CA ASP A 71 -9.82 -15.22 22.44
C ASP A 71 -9.31 -13.86 21.93
N ARG A 72 -9.17 -12.89 22.85
CA ARG A 72 -8.73 -11.54 22.52
C ARG A 72 -7.30 -11.51 21.93
N PHE A 73 -6.41 -12.34 22.45
CA PHE A 73 -5.02 -12.39 21.96
C PHE A 73 -4.97 -12.88 20.52
N LEU A 74 -5.72 -13.92 20.22
CA LEU A 74 -5.82 -14.46 18.87
C LEU A 74 -6.47 -13.44 17.91
N GLY A 75 -7.47 -12.69 18.35
CA GLY A 75 -8.07 -11.61 17.57
C GLY A 75 -7.07 -10.52 17.21
N LEU A 76 -6.28 -10.06 18.17
CA LEU A 76 -5.22 -9.06 17.92
C LEU A 76 -4.15 -9.61 16.97
N GLN A 77 -3.76 -10.88 17.11
CA GLN A 77 -2.79 -11.51 16.23
C GLN A 77 -3.33 -11.60 14.79
N ILE A 78 -4.61 -11.94 14.59
CA ILE A 78 -5.25 -11.95 13.28
C ILE A 78 -5.24 -10.55 12.65
N ASN A 79 -5.53 -9.50 13.42
CA ASN A 79 -5.51 -8.13 12.92
C ASN A 79 -4.10 -7.73 12.45
N ASN A 80 -3.05 -8.00 13.24
CA ASN A 80 -1.67 -7.68 12.88
C ASN A 80 -1.22 -8.42 11.60
N GLU A 81 -1.60 -9.70 11.46
CA GLU A 81 -1.27 -10.44 10.24
C GLU A 81 -2.09 -9.99 9.03
N ASN A 82 -3.33 -9.51 9.24
CA ASN A 82 -4.13 -8.90 8.18
C ASN A 82 -3.56 -7.58 7.67
N GLU A 83 -2.92 -6.77 8.53
CA GLU A 83 -2.20 -5.57 8.11
C GLU A 83 -1.09 -5.92 7.11
N SER A 84 -0.28 -6.92 7.45
CA SER A 84 0.79 -7.40 6.58
C SER A 84 0.25 -8.02 5.29
N LEU A 85 -0.84 -8.80 5.38
CA LEU A 85 -1.51 -9.39 4.22
C LEU A 85 -2.01 -8.29 3.26
N GLY A 86 -2.67 -7.26 3.80
CA GLY A 86 -3.17 -6.14 2.99
C GLY A 86 -2.06 -5.42 2.25
N ARG A 87 -0.92 -5.17 2.91
CA ARG A 87 0.25 -4.55 2.28
C ARG A 87 0.76 -5.35 1.09
N TRP A 88 0.98 -6.66 1.28
CA TRP A 88 1.52 -7.49 0.22
C TRP A 88 0.53 -7.77 -0.91
N GLU A 89 -0.76 -7.84 -0.60
CA GLU A 89 -1.84 -7.94 -1.60
C GLU A 89 -1.82 -6.71 -2.53
N ALA A 90 -1.87 -5.51 -1.97
CA ALA A 90 -1.91 -4.27 -2.74
C ALA A 90 -0.61 -4.03 -3.52
N ARG A 91 0.57 -4.34 -2.94
CA ARG A 91 1.85 -4.22 -3.64
C ARG A 91 1.98 -5.22 -4.79
N LYS A 92 1.54 -6.46 -4.58
CA LYS A 92 1.49 -7.50 -5.62
C LYS A 92 0.61 -7.06 -6.79
N GLU A 93 -0.61 -6.57 -6.52
CA GLU A 93 -1.52 -6.04 -7.56
C GLU A 93 -0.85 -4.92 -8.37
N GLY A 94 -0.11 -4.03 -7.71
CA GLY A 94 0.63 -2.95 -8.36
C GLY A 94 1.77 -3.45 -9.24
N LEU A 95 2.52 -4.45 -8.77
CA LEU A 95 3.64 -5.03 -9.52
C LEU A 95 3.18 -5.91 -10.68
N GLU A 96 2.03 -6.59 -10.58
CA GLU A 96 1.38 -7.29 -11.70
C GLU A 96 1.08 -6.31 -12.85
N LEU A 97 0.61 -5.09 -12.53
CA LEU A 97 0.39 -4.07 -13.54
C LEU A 97 1.70 -3.59 -14.18
N ALA A 98 2.75 -3.39 -13.38
CA ALA A 98 4.06 -3.02 -13.88
C ALA A 98 4.66 -4.13 -14.79
N GLU A 99 4.51 -5.41 -14.43
CA GLU A 99 4.95 -6.54 -15.25
C GLU A 99 4.30 -6.51 -16.65
N VAL A 100 3.01 -6.20 -16.74
CA VAL A 100 2.28 -6.09 -18.02
C VAL A 100 2.82 -4.93 -18.86
N ILE A 101 3.21 -3.79 -18.25
CA ILE A 101 3.78 -2.63 -18.96
C ILE A 101 5.12 -2.99 -19.62
N PHE A 102 5.93 -3.82 -18.97
CA PHE A 102 7.24 -4.27 -19.48
C PHE A 102 7.16 -5.61 -20.24
N ASP A 103 5.96 -6.11 -20.54
CA ASP A 103 5.81 -7.33 -21.35
C ASP A 103 6.16 -7.05 -22.82
N GLU A 104 7.24 -7.67 -23.26
CA GLU A 104 7.80 -7.55 -24.62
C GLU A 104 7.22 -8.56 -25.63
N SER A 105 6.15 -9.27 -25.28
CA SER A 105 5.55 -10.29 -26.17
C SER A 105 4.86 -9.70 -27.43
N GLY A 106 4.68 -8.38 -27.47
CA GLY A 106 4.02 -7.65 -28.57
C GLY A 106 4.99 -7.14 -29.64
N ALA A 107 4.46 -6.83 -30.83
CA ALA A 107 5.20 -6.30 -32.00
C ALA A 107 5.78 -4.87 -31.83
N PHE A 108 5.64 -4.26 -30.65
CA PHE A 108 6.04 -2.87 -30.37
C PHE A 108 6.83 -2.76 -29.07
N GLY A 109 7.59 -3.82 -28.70
CA GLY A 109 8.45 -3.84 -27.54
C GLY A 109 9.62 -2.84 -27.66
N LEU A 110 10.11 -2.32 -26.54
CA LEU A 110 11.24 -1.38 -26.53
C LEU A 110 12.53 -2.04 -27.01
N SER A 111 12.81 -3.30 -26.66
CA SER A 111 13.93 -4.08 -27.17
C SER A 111 13.88 -4.24 -28.68
N GLN A 112 12.70 -4.54 -29.24
CA GLN A 112 12.55 -4.65 -30.70
C GLN A 112 12.82 -3.30 -31.36
N SER A 113 12.25 -2.21 -30.85
CA SER A 113 12.45 -0.86 -31.41
C SER A 113 13.91 -0.42 -31.36
N LEU A 114 14.65 -0.76 -30.28
CA LEU A 114 16.10 -0.56 -30.19
C LEU A 114 16.84 -1.36 -31.27
N GLY A 115 16.49 -2.64 -31.44
CA GLY A 115 17.10 -3.50 -32.48
C GLY A 115 16.84 -2.99 -33.89
N GLU A 116 15.63 -2.52 -34.21
CA GLU A 116 15.27 -1.93 -35.51
C GLU A 116 16.04 -0.62 -35.77
N PHE A 117 16.19 0.22 -34.77
CA PHE A 117 16.96 1.46 -34.83
C PHE A 117 18.43 1.18 -35.17
N TRP A 118 19.10 0.25 -34.48
CA TRP A 118 20.47 -0.13 -34.78
C TRP A 118 20.62 -0.80 -36.15
N GLY A 119 19.64 -1.63 -36.54
CA GLY A 119 19.57 -2.23 -37.87
C GLY A 119 19.44 -1.19 -38.97
N ALA A 120 18.70 -0.10 -38.75
CA ALA A 120 18.57 1.00 -39.71
C ALA A 120 19.92 1.76 -39.89
N TRP A 121 20.68 2.00 -38.83
CA TRP A 121 22.04 2.55 -38.91
C TRP A 121 22.98 1.61 -39.67
N GLN A 122 22.89 0.29 -39.45
CA GLN A 122 23.66 -0.69 -40.20
C GLN A 122 23.31 -0.65 -41.70
N ASN A 123 22.03 -0.51 -42.06
CA ASN A 123 21.60 -0.38 -43.46
C ASN A 123 22.10 0.93 -44.08
N LEU A 124 22.06 2.05 -43.37
CA LEU A 124 22.62 3.31 -43.82
C LEU A 124 24.15 3.21 -44.02
N SER A 125 24.86 2.45 -43.19
CA SER A 125 26.31 2.24 -43.35
C SER A 125 26.65 1.50 -44.64
N ASN A 126 25.75 0.65 -45.14
CA ASN A 126 25.93 -0.07 -46.43
C ASN A 126 25.67 0.84 -47.63
N ASN A 127 24.84 1.87 -47.51
CA ASN A 127 24.53 2.84 -48.54
C ASN A 127 24.41 4.26 -47.96
N PRO A 128 25.55 4.94 -47.63
CA PRO A 128 25.53 6.22 -46.90
C PRO A 128 24.91 7.39 -47.67
N SER A 129 24.82 7.28 -49.00
CA SER A 129 24.13 8.27 -49.85
C SER A 129 22.67 7.93 -50.15
N GLY A 130 22.17 6.79 -49.64
CA GLY A 130 20.81 6.31 -49.95
C GLY A 130 19.72 7.09 -49.23
N TYR A 131 18.81 7.68 -50.01
CA TYR A 131 17.67 8.40 -49.45
C TYR A 131 16.70 7.45 -48.74
N ASN A 132 16.45 6.27 -49.29
CA ASN A 132 15.53 5.29 -48.72
C ASN A 132 16.00 4.78 -47.35
N GLU A 133 17.32 4.57 -47.17
CA GLU A 133 17.93 4.14 -45.93
C GLU A 133 17.78 5.21 -44.84
N ARG A 134 17.83 6.49 -45.20
CA ARG A 134 17.58 7.63 -44.31
C ARG A 134 16.11 7.71 -43.90
N VAL A 135 15.17 7.48 -44.83
CA VAL A 135 13.72 7.39 -44.51
C VAL A 135 13.45 6.24 -43.56
N VAL A 136 14.06 5.06 -43.77
CA VAL A 136 13.92 3.91 -42.88
C VAL A 136 14.50 4.22 -41.49
N LEU A 137 15.66 4.89 -41.42
CA LEU A 137 16.26 5.31 -40.16
C LEU A 137 15.38 6.32 -39.41
N GLN A 138 14.82 7.31 -40.11
CA GLN A 138 13.83 8.23 -39.51
C GLN A 138 12.67 7.46 -38.92
N ALA A 139 12.03 6.58 -39.68
CA ALA A 139 10.88 5.82 -39.21
C ALA A 139 11.21 4.92 -38.02
N SER A 140 12.40 4.30 -38.00
CA SER A 140 12.82 3.49 -36.83
C SER A 140 13.16 4.34 -35.61
N ALA A 141 13.69 5.55 -35.77
CA ALA A 141 13.94 6.51 -34.69
C ALA A 141 12.60 7.02 -34.09
N GLU A 142 11.64 7.37 -34.94
CA GLU A 142 10.29 7.79 -34.50
C GLU A 142 9.55 6.64 -33.78
N SER A 143 9.70 5.39 -34.26
CA SER A 143 9.15 4.21 -33.58
C SER A 143 9.78 4.00 -32.21
N LEU A 144 11.10 4.17 -32.10
CA LEU A 144 11.83 4.04 -30.85
C LEU A 144 11.40 5.11 -29.83
N THR A 145 11.32 6.38 -30.25
CA THR A 145 10.87 7.47 -29.37
C THR A 145 9.42 7.24 -28.90
N ALA A 146 8.55 6.80 -29.79
CA ALA A 146 7.18 6.44 -29.42
C ALA A 146 7.09 5.26 -28.45
N ALA A 147 8.01 4.28 -28.52
CA ALA A 147 8.07 3.17 -27.57
C ALA A 147 8.46 3.65 -26.16
N PHE A 148 9.47 4.51 -26.03
CA PHE A 148 9.85 5.12 -24.76
C PHE A 148 8.70 5.93 -24.15
N ASN A 149 8.11 6.84 -24.95
CA ASN A 149 7.02 7.69 -24.50
C ASN A 149 5.81 6.88 -24.04
N ARG A 150 5.49 5.76 -24.71
CA ARG A 150 4.39 4.87 -24.33
C ARG A 150 4.65 4.19 -22.98
N VAL A 151 5.82 3.56 -22.81
CA VAL A 151 6.16 2.89 -21.55
C VAL A 151 6.09 3.87 -20.38
N TYR A 152 6.62 5.09 -20.57
CA TYR A 152 6.50 6.14 -19.56
C TYR A 152 5.03 6.49 -19.25
N ALA A 153 4.21 6.72 -20.27
CA ALA A 153 2.80 7.08 -20.09
C ALA A 153 2.02 5.96 -19.37
N ASP A 154 2.33 4.70 -19.67
CA ASP A 154 1.71 3.55 -19.02
C ASP A 154 2.11 3.45 -17.53
N LEU A 155 3.37 3.74 -17.19
CA LEU A 155 3.84 3.83 -15.79
C LEU A 155 3.17 4.99 -15.04
N GLU A 156 3.03 6.16 -15.67
CA GLU A 156 2.32 7.31 -15.09
C GLU A 156 0.83 7.00 -14.86
N ASN A 157 0.18 6.32 -15.80
CA ASN A 157 -1.20 5.88 -15.65
C ASN A 157 -1.35 4.87 -14.50
N ALA A 158 -0.38 3.96 -14.31
CA ALA A 158 -0.35 3.06 -13.17
C ALA A 158 -0.28 3.83 -11.84
N GLN A 159 0.60 4.83 -11.73
CA GLN A 159 0.68 5.69 -10.53
C GLN A 159 -0.64 6.40 -10.22
N ARG A 160 -1.33 6.93 -11.24
CA ARG A 160 -2.66 7.55 -11.07
C ARG A 160 -3.73 6.54 -10.65
N GLY A 161 -3.61 5.29 -11.13
CA GLY A 161 -4.47 4.19 -10.69
C GLY A 161 -4.32 3.89 -9.19
N PHE A 162 -3.10 3.89 -8.68
CA PHE A 162 -2.84 3.74 -7.24
C PHE A 162 -3.40 4.90 -6.42
N ASP A 163 -3.32 6.12 -6.92
CA ASP A 163 -3.95 7.30 -6.29
C ASP A 163 -5.46 7.14 -6.10
N ALA A 164 -6.14 6.60 -7.09
CA ALA A 164 -7.57 6.30 -6.99
C ALA A 164 -7.85 5.21 -5.94
N SER A 165 -6.99 4.18 -5.88
CA SER A 165 -7.08 3.10 -4.88
C SER A 165 -6.84 3.63 -3.46
N ILE A 166 -5.86 4.51 -3.27
CA ILE A 166 -5.56 5.19 -1.99
C ILE A 166 -6.75 6.03 -1.54
N GLU A 167 -7.34 6.85 -2.44
CA GLU A 167 -8.52 7.66 -2.12
C GLU A 167 -9.72 6.80 -1.70
N GLY A 168 -9.97 5.71 -2.43
CA GLY A 168 -11.01 4.75 -2.10
C GLY A 168 -10.80 4.08 -0.74
N ALA A 169 -9.55 3.71 -0.42
CA ALA A 169 -9.20 3.15 0.88
C ALA A 169 -9.36 4.16 2.02
N VAL A 170 -8.93 5.41 1.85
CA VAL A 170 -9.14 6.49 2.83
C VAL A 170 -10.62 6.68 3.11
N ALA A 171 -11.46 6.72 2.08
CA ALA A 171 -12.92 6.81 2.26
C ALA A 171 -13.48 5.60 3.03
N ARG A 172 -12.99 4.38 2.74
CA ARG A 172 -13.42 3.16 3.44
C ARG A 172 -12.97 3.13 4.90
N ILE A 173 -11.73 3.58 5.19
CA ILE A 173 -11.20 3.73 6.56
C ILE A 173 -12.09 4.68 7.37
N ASN A 174 -12.44 5.84 6.82
CA ASN A 174 -13.32 6.81 7.48
C ASN A 174 -14.71 6.21 7.76
N GLN A 175 -15.28 5.48 6.80
CA GLN A 175 -16.55 4.79 6.98
C GLN A 175 -16.48 3.73 8.09
N LEU A 176 -15.44 2.89 8.11
CA LEU A 176 -15.24 1.87 9.14
C LEU A 176 -15.02 2.50 10.52
N SER A 177 -14.24 3.57 10.59
CA SER A 177 -14.01 4.31 11.84
C SER A 177 -15.31 4.85 12.42
N GLN A 178 -16.18 5.44 11.61
CA GLN A 178 -17.50 5.90 12.05
C GLN A 178 -18.40 4.71 12.46
N GLN A 179 -18.39 3.63 11.69
CA GLN A 179 -19.15 2.41 12.02
C GLN A 179 -18.73 1.83 13.38
N ILE A 180 -17.43 1.82 13.70
CA ILE A 180 -16.93 1.34 14.99
C ILE A 180 -17.42 2.25 16.12
N VAL A 181 -17.45 3.58 15.95
CA VAL A 181 -18.03 4.52 16.92
C VAL A 181 -19.49 4.18 17.19
N ASP A 182 -20.29 3.98 16.13
CA ASP A 182 -21.73 3.67 16.26
C ASP A 182 -21.96 2.33 16.97
N ILE A 183 -21.12 1.33 16.68
CA ILE A 183 -21.17 0.02 17.36
C ILE A 183 -20.75 0.15 18.82
N ASN A 184 -19.71 0.92 19.15
CA ASN A 184 -19.30 1.20 20.54
C ASN A 184 -20.45 1.79 21.36
N GLN A 185 -21.20 2.75 20.80
CA GLN A 185 -22.37 3.34 21.47
C GLN A 185 -23.47 2.31 21.74
N LYS A 186 -23.72 1.41 20.78
CA LYS A 186 -24.69 0.31 20.95
C LYS A 186 -24.25 -0.67 22.03
N ILE A 187 -22.97 -1.04 22.06
CA ILE A 187 -22.38 -1.92 23.08
C ILE A 187 -22.59 -1.28 24.47
N MET A 188 -22.15 -0.03 24.64
CA MET A 188 -22.31 0.70 25.90
C MET A 188 -23.79 0.76 26.36
N GLY A 189 -24.71 1.04 25.41
CA GLY A 189 -26.14 1.09 25.73
C GLY A 189 -26.72 -0.24 26.20
N VAL A 190 -26.31 -1.37 25.62
CA VAL A 190 -26.76 -2.71 26.02
C VAL A 190 -26.09 -3.14 27.33
N GLU A 191 -24.79 -2.95 27.46
CA GLU A 191 -23.98 -3.44 28.59
C GLU A 191 -24.18 -2.62 29.86
N ALA A 192 -24.68 -1.37 29.77
CA ALA A 192 -25.11 -0.59 30.92
C ALA A 192 -26.22 -1.28 31.76
N SER A 193 -26.95 -2.23 31.18
CA SER A 193 -27.97 -3.05 31.89
C SER A 193 -27.38 -4.33 32.51
N GLY A 194 -26.08 -4.59 32.42
CA GLY A 194 -25.42 -5.81 32.90
C GLY A 194 -25.57 -7.02 31.97
N THR A 195 -25.94 -6.79 30.71
CA THR A 195 -26.00 -7.83 29.66
C THR A 195 -24.86 -7.68 28.69
N PHE A 196 -24.43 -8.76 28.00
CA PHE A 196 -23.36 -8.70 27.00
C PHE A 196 -23.95 -8.42 25.61
N ALA A 197 -23.30 -7.54 24.87
CA ALA A 197 -23.69 -7.12 23.52
C ALA A 197 -22.99 -7.98 22.46
N ASN A 198 -23.10 -9.32 22.52
CA ASN A 198 -22.28 -10.27 21.76
C ASN A 198 -22.29 -10.01 20.24
N GLU A 199 -23.46 -9.81 19.63
CA GLU A 199 -23.60 -9.58 18.18
C GLU A 199 -22.93 -8.25 17.75
N TYR A 200 -23.03 -7.19 18.57
CA TYR A 200 -22.36 -5.93 18.29
C TYR A 200 -20.83 -6.05 18.46
N ARG A 201 -20.37 -6.83 19.43
CA ARG A 201 -18.96 -7.11 19.60
C ARG A 201 -18.39 -7.90 18.41
N ASP A 202 -19.12 -8.88 17.88
CA ASP A 202 -18.73 -9.63 16.69
C ASP A 202 -18.69 -8.73 15.43
N GLN A 203 -19.70 -7.84 15.27
CA GLN A 203 -19.70 -6.84 14.17
C GLN A 203 -18.52 -5.87 14.28
N ARG A 204 -18.15 -5.45 15.49
CA ARG A 204 -17.02 -4.58 15.74
C ARG A 204 -15.69 -5.27 15.39
N ASP A 205 -15.53 -6.52 15.81
CA ASP A 205 -14.32 -7.29 15.53
C ASP A 205 -14.15 -7.50 14.02
N LEU A 206 -15.24 -7.71 13.28
CA LEU A 206 -15.20 -7.78 11.81
C LEU A 206 -14.79 -6.44 11.18
N ALA A 207 -15.34 -5.31 11.69
CA ALA A 207 -14.98 -3.98 11.21
C ALA A 207 -13.50 -3.64 11.52
N LEU A 208 -13.00 -4.02 12.70
CA LEU A 208 -11.59 -3.87 13.08
C LEU A 208 -10.67 -4.70 12.19
N LYS A 209 -11.06 -5.93 11.86
CA LYS A 209 -10.31 -6.78 10.94
C LYS A 209 -10.22 -6.18 9.54
N GLU A 210 -11.33 -5.63 9.02
CA GLU A 210 -11.34 -4.97 7.72
C GLU A 210 -10.47 -3.70 7.74
N LEU A 211 -10.56 -2.91 8.82
CA LEU A 211 -9.75 -1.70 9.01
C LEU A 211 -8.27 -2.02 9.07
N ALA A 212 -7.87 -3.07 9.79
CA ALA A 212 -6.50 -3.57 9.86
C ALA A 212 -5.95 -3.98 8.49
N GLY A 213 -6.78 -4.55 7.61
CA GLY A 213 -6.39 -4.85 6.23
C GLY A 213 -6.10 -3.61 5.37
N LEU A 214 -6.63 -2.44 5.75
CA LEU A 214 -6.45 -1.19 5.00
C LEU A 214 -5.30 -0.33 5.51
N ILE A 215 -5.08 -0.27 6.82
CA ILE A 215 -4.05 0.55 7.47
C ILE A 215 -3.60 -0.12 8.77
N ASP A 216 -2.37 0.11 9.19
CA ASP A 216 -1.83 -0.34 10.48
C ASP A 216 -2.55 0.35 11.64
N ILE A 217 -3.05 -0.45 12.60
CA ILE A 217 -3.84 0.03 13.73
C ILE A 217 -3.39 -0.55 15.06
N ASN A 218 -3.59 0.23 16.11
CA ASN A 218 -3.53 -0.22 17.50
C ASN A 218 -4.91 -0.03 18.14
N SER A 219 -5.52 -1.10 18.66
CA SER A 219 -6.84 -1.06 19.27
C SER A 219 -6.81 -1.39 20.76
N PHE A 220 -7.53 -0.60 21.56
CA PHE A 220 -7.63 -0.75 23.01
C PHE A 220 -9.09 -0.72 23.45
N GLU A 221 -9.50 -1.68 24.25
CA GLU A 221 -10.82 -1.71 24.87
C GLU A 221 -10.73 -1.22 26.30
N ASP A 222 -11.58 -0.26 26.66
CA ASP A 222 -11.71 0.27 28.01
C ASP A 222 -12.65 -0.54 28.89
N ASP A 223 -12.74 -0.19 30.19
CA ASP A 223 -13.59 -0.88 31.16
C ASP A 223 -15.10 -0.73 30.86
N SER A 224 -15.50 0.20 30.00
CA SER A 224 -16.88 0.37 29.53
C SER A 224 -17.22 -0.46 28.28
N GLY A 225 -16.27 -1.26 27.77
CA GLY A 225 -16.42 -2.07 26.59
C GLY A 225 -16.28 -1.31 25.27
N GLN A 226 -15.85 -0.03 25.31
CA GLN A 226 -15.58 0.77 24.12
C GLN A 226 -14.17 0.51 23.60
N VAL A 227 -14.01 0.44 22.28
CA VAL A 227 -12.71 0.30 21.63
C VAL A 227 -12.28 1.63 21.03
N SER A 228 -11.10 2.09 21.44
CA SER A 228 -10.37 3.16 20.77
C SER A 228 -9.41 2.56 19.74
N VAL A 229 -9.31 3.19 18.57
CA VAL A 229 -8.39 2.77 17.49
C VAL A 229 -7.46 3.93 17.13
N LEU A 230 -6.18 3.65 17.14
CA LEU A 230 -5.12 4.56 16.74
C LEU A 230 -4.44 4.00 15.49
N THR A 231 -3.82 4.84 14.67
CA THR A 231 -2.86 4.41 13.65
C THR A 231 -1.63 3.77 14.30
N GLY A 232 -0.79 3.08 13.55
CA GLY A 232 0.47 2.51 14.05
C GLY A 232 1.36 3.51 14.79
N THR A 233 1.30 4.79 14.43
CA THR A 233 2.08 5.89 15.02
C THR A 233 1.33 6.73 16.06
N GLY A 234 0.09 6.33 16.39
CA GLY A 234 -0.64 6.86 17.56
C GLY A 234 -1.67 7.95 17.27
N GLN A 235 -1.96 8.28 15.99
CA GLN A 235 -3.05 9.20 15.66
C GLN A 235 -4.40 8.51 15.85
N THR A 236 -5.34 9.18 16.53
CA THR A 236 -6.65 8.62 16.83
C THR A 236 -7.53 8.56 15.58
N LEU A 237 -7.98 7.37 15.20
CA LEU A 237 -9.03 7.16 14.19
C LEU A 237 -10.41 7.03 14.85
N VAL A 238 -10.50 6.26 15.93
CA VAL A 238 -11.72 6.03 16.71
C VAL A 238 -11.44 6.39 18.15
N GLY A 239 -12.16 7.39 18.66
CA GLY A 239 -12.22 7.74 20.08
C GLY A 239 -13.49 7.20 20.74
N SER A 240 -13.69 7.51 22.02
CA SER A 240 -14.85 7.05 22.78
C SER A 240 -16.19 7.59 22.24
N ALA A 241 -16.22 8.79 21.66
CA ALA A 241 -17.45 9.46 21.22
C ALA A 241 -17.47 9.88 19.75
N SER A 242 -16.33 9.88 19.06
CA SER A 242 -16.20 10.37 17.68
C SER A 242 -15.05 9.72 16.96
N SER A 243 -15.12 9.67 15.64
CA SER A 243 -14.02 9.32 14.76
C SER A 243 -13.25 10.57 14.29
N ARG A 244 -12.02 10.38 13.83
CA ARG A 244 -11.23 11.36 13.09
C ARG A 244 -11.00 10.85 11.68
N ASN A 245 -11.07 11.77 10.72
CA ASN A 245 -10.94 11.41 9.32
C ASN A 245 -9.49 11.40 8.87
N LEU A 246 -9.19 10.50 7.95
CA LEU A 246 -8.06 10.64 7.05
C LEU A 246 -8.50 11.47 5.84
N LEU A 247 -7.60 12.27 5.32
CA LEU A 247 -7.78 13.14 4.17
C LEU A 247 -6.70 12.82 3.13
N THR A 248 -6.95 13.15 1.87
CA THR A 248 -5.91 13.11 0.84
C THR A 248 -5.51 14.52 0.45
N GLN A 249 -4.20 14.78 0.28
CA GLN A 249 -3.62 16.05 -0.14
C GLN A 249 -2.71 15.83 -1.34
N ILE A 250 -2.72 16.76 -2.30
CA ILE A 250 -1.84 16.68 -3.48
C ILE A 250 -0.43 17.12 -3.07
N ASN A 251 0.55 16.25 -3.32
CA ASN A 251 1.96 16.51 -3.09
C ASN A 251 2.65 17.20 -4.29
N GLY A 252 3.96 17.43 -4.19
CA GLY A 252 4.76 18.06 -5.24
C GLY A 252 4.80 17.31 -6.58
N PHE A 253 4.49 16.02 -6.59
CA PHE A 253 4.40 15.19 -7.82
C PHE A 253 2.99 15.19 -8.45
N GLY A 254 2.04 15.89 -7.86
CA GLY A 254 0.64 15.84 -8.29
C GLY A 254 -0.10 14.58 -7.83
N LEU A 255 0.49 13.79 -6.94
CA LEU A 255 -0.04 12.57 -6.36
C LEU A 255 -0.62 12.83 -4.96
N LYS A 256 -1.44 11.91 -4.45
CA LYS A 256 -2.14 12.08 -3.18
C LYS A 256 -1.34 11.52 -2.01
N ASP A 257 -0.98 12.38 -1.07
CA ASP A 257 -0.49 12.02 0.25
C ASP A 257 -1.64 11.90 1.23
N ILE A 258 -1.41 11.19 2.34
CA ILE A 258 -2.43 10.89 3.35
C ILE A 258 -2.18 11.79 4.56
N ALA A 259 -3.20 12.57 4.92
CA ALA A 259 -3.18 13.41 6.11
C ALA A 259 -4.23 12.95 7.13
N TRP A 260 -3.91 13.10 8.41
CA TRP A 260 -4.82 12.91 9.52
C TRP A 260 -5.40 14.25 9.98
N GLU A 261 -6.72 14.29 10.19
CA GLU A 261 -7.41 15.47 10.70
C GLU A 261 -7.19 15.58 12.22
N SER A 262 -6.33 16.52 12.64
CA SER A 262 -6.04 16.74 14.06
C SER A 262 -7.24 17.33 14.82
N PRO A 263 -7.24 17.35 16.17
CA PRO A 263 -8.35 17.85 16.98
C PRO A 263 -8.75 19.31 16.70
N ASP A 264 -7.84 20.13 16.21
CA ASP A 264 -8.07 21.53 15.82
C ASP A 264 -8.52 21.70 14.36
N GLY A 265 -8.65 20.58 13.61
CA GLY A 265 -9.05 20.55 12.20
C GLY A 265 -7.90 20.75 11.21
N THR A 266 -6.65 20.89 11.68
CA THR A 266 -5.49 20.97 10.79
C THR A 266 -5.11 19.58 10.24
N PRO A 267 -4.88 19.44 8.92
CA PRO A 267 -4.38 18.19 8.38
C PRO A 267 -2.89 18.01 8.70
N VAL A 268 -2.52 16.86 9.22
CA VAL A 268 -1.14 16.46 9.51
C VAL A 268 -0.78 15.32 8.58
N ASP A 269 0.26 15.48 7.77
CA ASP A 269 0.75 14.44 6.87
C ASP A 269 1.24 13.22 7.68
N ILE A 270 0.71 12.06 7.36
CA ILE A 270 1.07 10.78 7.97
C ILE A 270 1.54 9.74 6.94
N THR A 271 1.71 10.12 5.67
CA THR A 271 2.05 9.21 4.57
C THR A 271 3.26 8.35 4.87
N ALA A 272 4.35 8.97 5.32
CA ALA A 272 5.59 8.27 5.66
C ALA A 272 5.49 7.40 6.93
N SER A 273 4.48 7.64 7.76
CA SER A 273 4.29 6.93 9.03
C SER A 273 3.40 5.69 8.92
N ILE A 274 2.75 5.49 7.78
CA ILE A 274 1.97 4.28 7.48
C ILE A 274 2.94 3.14 7.15
N THR A 275 2.89 2.05 7.91
CA THR A 275 3.85 0.94 7.81
C THR A 275 3.26 -0.34 7.23
N ASN A 276 1.94 -0.53 7.31
CA ASN A 276 1.24 -1.73 6.87
C ASN A 276 -0.16 -1.40 6.31
N GLY A 277 -0.90 -2.44 5.94
CA GLY A 277 -2.21 -2.32 5.28
C GLY A 277 -2.09 -2.06 3.77
N LYS A 278 -3.24 -2.14 3.07
CA LYS A 278 -3.31 -1.90 1.61
C LYS A 278 -2.81 -0.51 1.23
N LEU A 279 -3.04 0.51 2.09
CA LEU A 279 -2.50 1.86 1.87
C LEU A 279 -0.99 1.83 1.68
N LYS A 280 -0.26 1.14 2.58
CA LYS A 280 1.20 1.02 2.45
C LYS A 280 1.60 0.26 1.20
N GLY A 281 0.88 -0.79 0.84
CA GLY A 281 1.15 -1.56 -0.38
C GLY A 281 1.06 -0.71 -1.65
N TRP A 282 0.01 0.11 -1.80
CA TRP A 282 -0.13 1.02 -2.94
C TRP A 282 0.86 2.18 -2.90
N LEU A 283 1.18 2.73 -1.71
CA LEU A 283 2.23 3.74 -1.56
C LEU A 283 3.60 3.16 -1.97
N ASP A 284 3.95 1.95 -1.55
CA ASP A 284 5.19 1.28 -1.96
C ASP A 284 5.25 1.07 -3.48
N ALA A 285 4.16 0.55 -4.07
CA ALA A 285 4.08 0.34 -5.52
C ALA A 285 4.18 1.66 -6.30
N ARG A 286 3.51 2.73 -5.85
CA ARG A 286 3.48 4.04 -6.49
C ARG A 286 4.79 4.81 -6.37
N ASP A 287 5.31 4.94 -5.11
CA ASP A 287 6.37 5.88 -4.78
C ASP A 287 7.76 5.25 -4.79
N THR A 288 7.84 3.92 -4.66
CA THR A 288 9.12 3.19 -4.65
C THR A 288 9.30 2.40 -5.94
N ASP A 289 8.37 1.48 -6.24
CA ASP A 289 8.58 0.53 -7.32
C ASP A 289 8.43 1.21 -8.70
N VAL A 290 7.24 1.75 -9.01
CA VAL A 290 6.97 2.35 -10.33
C VAL A 290 7.84 3.59 -10.56
N ARG A 291 8.03 4.40 -9.54
CA ARG A 291 8.93 5.55 -9.64
C ARG A 291 10.39 5.14 -9.89
N GLY A 292 10.83 4.05 -9.25
CA GLY A 292 12.15 3.48 -9.49
C GLY A 292 12.31 2.97 -10.92
N TYR A 293 11.27 2.32 -11.48
CA TYR A 293 11.28 1.86 -12.87
C TYR A 293 11.28 3.01 -13.87
N THR A 294 10.48 4.05 -13.63
CA THR A 294 10.47 5.29 -14.43
C THR A 294 11.86 5.92 -14.48
N ARG A 295 12.53 6.01 -13.33
CA ARG A 295 13.89 6.54 -13.28
C ARG A 295 14.89 5.70 -14.07
N GLN A 296 14.84 4.37 -13.99
CA GLN A 296 15.72 3.50 -14.75
C GLN A 296 15.48 3.65 -16.27
N LEU A 297 14.22 3.87 -16.67
CA LEU A 297 13.86 4.19 -18.06
C LEU A 297 14.43 5.55 -18.50
N ASP A 298 14.37 6.58 -17.62
CA ASP A 298 14.97 7.88 -17.89
C ASP A 298 16.50 7.78 -18.06
N VAL A 299 17.18 7.07 -17.17
CA VAL A 299 18.64 6.83 -17.28
C VAL A 299 19.00 6.15 -18.59
N LEU A 300 18.20 5.18 -19.04
CA LEU A 300 18.39 4.53 -20.34
C LEU A 300 18.22 5.52 -21.49
N THR A 301 17.18 6.36 -21.44
CA THR A 301 16.88 7.37 -22.47
C THR A 301 17.97 8.41 -22.56
N GLU A 302 18.41 8.95 -21.42
CA GLU A 302 19.47 9.96 -21.32
C GLU A 302 20.79 9.44 -21.86
N GLY A 303 21.18 8.23 -21.46
CA GLY A 303 22.38 7.59 -21.98
C GLY A 303 22.32 7.34 -23.49
N LEU A 304 21.16 6.94 -24.02
CA LEU A 304 20.95 6.79 -25.45
C LEU A 304 21.13 8.12 -26.20
N MET A 305 20.44 9.19 -25.71
CA MET A 305 20.54 10.52 -26.31
C MET A 305 21.96 11.05 -26.29
N GLU A 306 22.66 10.97 -25.15
CA GLU A 306 24.03 11.44 -25.00
C GLU A 306 24.97 10.78 -25.98
N GLN A 307 24.96 9.44 -26.05
CA GLN A 307 25.89 8.70 -26.91
C GLN A 307 25.58 8.86 -28.39
N VAL A 308 24.29 8.83 -28.77
CA VAL A 308 23.89 9.01 -30.18
C VAL A 308 24.17 10.45 -30.62
N ASN A 309 23.84 11.46 -29.82
CA ASN A 309 24.08 12.85 -30.15
C ASN A 309 25.60 13.16 -30.26
N ALA A 310 26.40 12.66 -29.32
CA ALA A 310 27.85 12.85 -29.37
C ALA A 310 28.47 12.32 -30.66
N LEU A 311 28.07 11.14 -31.12
CA LEU A 311 28.53 10.60 -32.42
C LEU A 311 27.93 11.36 -33.59
N HIS A 312 26.66 11.72 -33.56
CA HIS A 312 26.01 12.43 -34.66
C HIS A 312 26.63 13.82 -34.91
N GLN A 313 26.88 14.57 -33.83
CA GLN A 313 27.54 15.87 -33.88
C GLN A 313 28.97 15.81 -34.48
N ALA A 314 29.69 14.70 -34.21
CA ALA A 314 31.04 14.50 -34.73
C ALA A 314 31.07 14.14 -36.22
N GLY A 315 29.95 13.71 -36.81
CA GLY A 315 29.82 13.33 -38.20
C GLY A 315 29.36 14.46 -39.12
N TYR A 316 29.27 14.16 -40.40
CA TYR A 316 28.83 15.08 -41.46
C TYR A 316 27.63 14.50 -42.22
N GLY A 317 26.62 15.36 -42.45
CA GLY A 317 25.49 15.09 -43.32
C GLY A 317 25.85 15.10 -44.81
N LEU A 318 24.93 14.72 -45.68
CA LEU A 318 25.15 14.78 -47.15
C LEU A 318 25.26 16.21 -47.66
N ASP A 319 24.64 17.17 -46.97
CA ASP A 319 24.73 18.60 -47.25
C ASP A 319 26.06 19.23 -46.80
N GLY A 320 26.88 18.47 -46.07
CA GLY A 320 28.15 18.93 -45.47
C GLY A 320 28.03 19.58 -44.11
N SER A 321 26.84 19.62 -43.52
CA SER A 321 26.61 20.09 -42.14
C SER A 321 27.15 19.10 -41.09
N ASN A 322 27.50 19.61 -39.92
CA ASN A 322 27.83 18.85 -38.71
C ASN A 322 27.33 19.54 -37.46
N GLY A 323 27.50 18.91 -36.30
CA GLY A 323 27.12 19.49 -35.00
C GLY A 323 25.63 19.41 -34.67
N ASN A 324 24.82 18.71 -35.47
CA ASN A 324 23.40 18.52 -35.20
C ASN A 324 23.19 17.40 -34.20
N ASP A 325 22.27 17.60 -33.26
CA ASP A 325 21.72 16.53 -32.40
C ASP A 325 20.81 15.61 -33.23
N PHE A 326 20.87 14.30 -32.96
CA PHE A 326 19.96 13.32 -33.57
C PHE A 326 18.64 13.25 -32.80
N PHE A 327 18.72 13.18 -31.48
CA PHE A 327 17.57 13.22 -30.56
C PHE A 327 17.55 14.53 -29.78
N THR A 328 16.33 14.98 -29.45
CA THR A 328 16.04 16.12 -28.57
C THR A 328 15.07 15.72 -27.46
N GLY A 329 14.84 16.60 -26.48
CA GLY A 329 13.88 16.36 -25.43
C GLY A 329 14.49 15.99 -24.07
N LEU A 330 15.79 16.28 -23.83
CA LEU A 330 16.35 16.16 -22.48
C LEU A 330 15.57 17.03 -21.49
N ALA A 331 14.94 16.39 -20.52
CA ALA A 331 14.22 17.09 -19.47
C ALA A 331 15.19 17.75 -18.48
N THR A 332 14.82 18.93 -17.99
CA THR A 332 15.54 19.63 -16.92
C THR A 332 14.57 19.94 -15.79
N ALA A 333 14.73 19.28 -14.66
CA ALA A 333 13.89 19.49 -13.50
C ALA A 333 14.35 20.70 -12.67
N SER A 334 13.41 21.46 -12.12
CA SER A 334 13.70 22.56 -11.20
C SER A 334 12.65 22.63 -10.09
N GLY A 335 13.04 23.17 -8.93
CA GLY A 335 12.15 23.36 -7.79
C GLY A 335 12.73 24.33 -6.78
N ASN A 336 11.91 24.75 -5.82
CA ASN A 336 12.30 25.66 -4.75
C ASN A 336 12.02 25.01 -3.39
N ILE A 337 12.95 25.17 -2.45
CA ILE A 337 12.71 24.87 -1.03
C ILE A 337 12.45 26.17 -0.32
N ASP A 338 11.26 26.33 0.28
CA ASP A 338 10.82 27.48 1.08
C ASP A 338 11.07 28.87 0.44
N SER A 339 11.01 28.98 -0.89
CA SER A 339 11.37 30.20 -1.61
C SER A 339 12.80 30.75 -1.36
N GLU A 340 13.56 30.12 -0.48
CA GLU A 340 14.93 30.49 -0.09
C GLU A 340 16.00 29.83 -0.95
N LEU A 341 15.71 28.65 -1.54
CA LEU A 341 16.66 27.86 -2.30
C LEU A 341 16.07 27.38 -3.62
N THR A 342 16.56 27.91 -4.73
CA THR A 342 16.21 27.46 -6.09
C THR A 342 17.21 26.41 -6.55
N ILE A 343 16.71 25.27 -6.99
CA ILE A 343 17.51 24.13 -7.42
C ILE A 343 17.13 23.76 -8.86
N THR A 344 18.14 23.49 -9.70
CA THR A 344 17.95 22.99 -11.05
C THR A 344 18.81 21.73 -11.22
N ALA A 345 18.22 20.65 -11.69
CA ALA A 345 18.94 19.43 -12.00
C ALA A 345 19.84 19.61 -13.24
N GLN A 346 20.82 18.72 -13.42
CA GLN A 346 21.56 18.65 -14.68
C GLN A 346 20.59 18.38 -15.84
N PRO A 347 20.85 18.92 -17.05
CA PRO A 347 20.14 18.49 -18.25
C PRO A 347 20.28 16.98 -18.43
N GLY A 348 19.17 16.28 -18.57
CA GLY A 348 19.15 14.82 -18.57
C GLY A 348 19.19 14.19 -17.17
N GLY A 349 19.21 14.98 -16.09
CA GLY A 349 18.93 14.46 -14.75
C GLY A 349 17.45 14.12 -14.63
N SER A 350 17.11 12.87 -14.27
CA SER A 350 15.74 12.40 -14.20
C SER A 350 14.85 13.41 -13.46
N GLY A 351 13.86 13.95 -14.13
CA GLY A 351 12.83 14.78 -13.52
C GLY A 351 12.13 14.02 -12.41
N ASN A 352 11.57 14.73 -11.43
CA ASN A 352 10.85 14.12 -10.30
C ASN A 352 11.76 13.54 -9.20
N ILE A 353 12.81 14.27 -8.83
CA ILE A 353 13.62 13.99 -7.64
C ILE A 353 13.00 14.74 -6.45
N GLN A 354 12.76 14.06 -5.35
CA GLN A 354 12.40 14.70 -4.09
C GLN A 354 13.66 15.07 -3.31
N ILE A 355 13.73 16.32 -2.83
CA ILE A 355 14.80 16.78 -1.96
C ILE A 355 14.19 17.10 -0.61
N THR A 356 14.65 16.41 0.43
CA THR A 356 14.16 16.57 1.80
C THR A 356 15.27 17.05 2.71
N VAL A 357 15.05 18.16 3.43
CA VAL A 357 15.96 18.67 4.45
C VAL A 357 15.49 18.21 5.82
N VAL A 358 16.35 17.53 6.57
CA VAL A 358 16.05 16.98 7.89
C VAL A 358 17.04 17.50 8.94
N GLY A 359 16.55 17.72 10.16
CA GLY A 359 17.38 18.09 11.32
C GLY A 359 18.15 16.90 11.91
N GLY A 360 19.03 17.19 12.86
CA GLY A 360 19.79 16.16 13.60
C GLY A 360 21.16 15.83 13.02
N GLY A 361 21.59 16.55 11.96
CA GLY A 361 22.93 16.44 11.38
C GLY A 361 23.97 17.34 12.09
N VAL A 362 25.13 17.50 11.44
CA VAL A 362 26.21 18.41 11.83
C VAL A 362 26.12 19.72 11.03
N ALA A 363 26.87 20.75 11.46
CA ALA A 363 26.83 22.08 10.82
C ALA A 363 27.17 22.06 9.31
N VAL A 364 27.97 21.09 8.86
CA VAL A 364 28.23 20.86 7.43
C VAL A 364 27.15 19.89 6.92
N PRO A 365 26.31 20.28 5.93
CA PRO A 365 25.28 19.41 5.38
C PRO A 365 25.85 18.11 4.85
N SER A 366 25.20 17.00 5.17
CA SER A 366 25.51 15.68 4.58
C SER A 366 24.36 15.22 3.70
N LEU A 367 24.68 14.70 2.50
CA LEU A 367 23.71 14.23 1.51
C LEU A 367 23.71 12.71 1.46
N THR A 368 22.50 12.15 1.42
CA THR A 368 22.28 10.73 1.09
C THR A 368 21.32 10.67 -0.09
N THR A 369 21.60 9.78 -1.03
CA THR A 369 20.75 9.59 -2.22
C THR A 369 20.13 8.20 -2.17
N ASP A 370 18.83 8.12 -2.33
CA ASP A 370 18.15 6.84 -2.54
C ASP A 370 18.57 6.24 -3.88
N ALA A 371 19.04 5.00 -3.85
CA ALA A 371 19.57 4.35 -5.05
C ALA A 371 18.48 3.97 -6.07
N VAL A 372 17.23 3.84 -5.63
CA VAL A 372 16.08 3.44 -6.45
C VAL A 372 15.40 4.67 -7.05
N THR A 373 14.95 5.59 -6.18
CA THR A 373 14.18 6.76 -6.59
C THR A 373 15.05 7.97 -6.97
N GLY A 374 16.30 8.01 -6.50
CA GLY A 374 17.20 9.14 -6.66
C GLY A 374 16.90 10.32 -5.75
N ASP A 375 16.00 10.17 -4.82
CA ASP A 375 15.68 11.20 -3.86
C ASP A 375 16.88 11.56 -3.01
N ILE A 376 17.00 12.84 -2.70
CA ILE A 376 18.13 13.39 -1.96
C ILE A 376 17.66 13.81 -0.58
N GLN A 377 18.23 13.23 0.45
CA GLN A 377 18.04 13.68 1.82
C GLN A 377 19.27 14.49 2.27
N ILE A 378 19.02 15.67 2.81
CA ILE A 378 20.05 16.57 3.33
C ILE A 378 19.88 16.65 4.84
N SER A 379 20.87 16.17 5.60
CA SER A 379 20.89 16.29 7.05
C SER A 379 21.66 17.54 7.45
N ILE A 380 21.05 18.41 8.27
CA ILE A 380 21.58 19.70 8.71
C ILE A 380 21.56 19.85 10.23
N ALA A 381 22.37 20.76 10.77
CA ALA A 381 22.23 21.24 12.14
C ALA A 381 21.19 22.37 12.15
N ASP A 382 20.03 22.10 12.74
CA ASP A 382 18.94 23.04 12.87
C ASP A 382 19.35 24.32 13.60
N GLY A 383 18.94 25.48 13.10
CA GLY A 383 19.31 26.77 13.64
C GLY A 383 20.81 27.15 13.52
N VAL A 384 21.62 26.39 12.78
CA VAL A 384 23.07 26.64 12.58
C VAL A 384 23.45 26.65 11.10
N THR A 385 22.94 25.67 10.31
CA THR A 385 23.27 25.53 8.88
C THR A 385 22.56 26.64 8.08
N THR A 386 23.30 27.29 7.19
CA THR A 386 22.72 28.36 6.35
C THR A 386 22.21 27.83 5.00
N ALA A 387 21.31 28.59 4.36
CA ALA A 387 20.85 28.28 3.01
C ALA A 387 22.00 28.21 2.00
N GLY A 388 23.06 29.01 2.20
CA GLY A 388 24.28 28.97 1.40
C GLY A 388 25.09 27.67 1.56
N ASP A 389 25.13 27.10 2.77
CA ASP A 389 25.79 25.81 3.04
C ASP A 389 25.06 24.67 2.33
N ILE A 390 23.71 24.67 2.40
CA ILE A 390 22.87 23.69 1.71
C ILE A 390 23.02 23.80 0.19
N ALA A 391 22.98 25.03 -0.36
CA ALA A 391 23.21 25.27 -1.77
C ALA A 391 24.58 24.73 -2.24
N SER A 392 25.63 24.99 -1.45
CA SER A 392 27.00 24.52 -1.76
C SER A 392 27.11 23.00 -1.73
N ALA A 393 26.46 22.35 -0.77
CA ALA A 393 26.42 20.90 -0.69
C ALA A 393 25.67 20.28 -1.87
N LEU A 394 24.53 20.82 -2.26
CA LEU A 394 23.77 20.38 -3.42
C LEU A 394 24.53 20.57 -4.73
N GLN A 395 25.22 21.70 -4.92
CA GLN A 395 26.05 21.93 -6.11
C GLN A 395 27.19 20.93 -6.27
N ALA A 396 27.64 20.33 -5.18
CA ALA A 396 28.65 19.27 -5.22
C ALA A 396 28.07 17.91 -5.64
N HIS A 397 26.73 17.78 -5.70
CA HIS A 397 26.05 16.54 -6.09
C HIS A 397 25.98 16.45 -7.63
N SER A 398 26.35 15.28 -8.20
CA SER A 398 26.46 15.07 -9.64
C SER A 398 25.14 15.27 -10.41
N GLY A 399 23.98 15.11 -9.76
CA GLY A 399 22.66 15.29 -10.37
C GLY A 399 22.12 16.73 -10.35
N ILE A 400 22.84 17.68 -9.75
CA ILE A 400 22.40 19.07 -9.59
C ILE A 400 23.27 20.01 -10.43
N ALA A 401 22.64 20.75 -11.35
CA ALA A 401 23.32 21.74 -12.17
C ALA A 401 23.57 23.04 -11.40
N THR A 402 22.54 23.53 -10.72
CA THR A 402 22.62 24.75 -9.92
C THR A 402 21.77 24.65 -8.67
N ALA A 403 22.28 25.17 -7.56
CA ALA A 403 21.53 25.44 -6.35
C ALA A 403 21.88 26.85 -5.88
N VAL A 404 20.89 27.74 -5.84
CA VAL A 404 21.08 29.17 -5.55
C VAL A 404 20.25 29.56 -4.34
N ALA A 405 20.92 30.04 -3.29
CA ALA A 405 20.25 30.58 -2.11
C ALA A 405 19.84 32.04 -2.35
N GLY A 406 18.58 32.37 -2.14
CA GLY A 406 18.06 33.74 -2.23
C GLY A 406 18.69 34.64 -1.18
N THR A 407 18.83 34.15 0.04
CA THR A 407 19.52 34.81 1.16
C THR A 407 20.59 33.87 1.74
N PRO A 408 21.83 33.87 1.18
CA PRO A 408 22.84 32.86 1.54
C PRO A 408 23.17 32.75 3.05
N GLY A 409 23.04 33.85 3.80
CA GLY A 409 23.28 33.90 5.22
C GLY A 409 22.08 33.59 6.11
N ALA A 410 20.90 33.30 5.53
CA ALA A 410 19.73 32.90 6.29
C ALA A 410 19.98 31.52 6.94
N VAL A 411 19.79 31.46 8.25
CA VAL A 411 19.91 30.21 9.00
C VAL A 411 18.63 29.39 8.81
N TRP A 412 18.79 28.12 8.51
CA TRP A 412 17.69 27.22 8.28
C TRP A 412 17.07 26.77 9.61
N ASP A 413 15.76 26.98 9.77
CA ASP A 413 14.99 26.63 10.96
C ASP A 413 13.94 25.57 10.60
N LEU A 414 14.09 24.36 11.15
CA LEU A 414 13.18 23.23 10.98
C LEU A 414 12.13 23.13 12.09
N SER A 415 11.92 24.20 12.87
CA SER A 415 10.91 24.22 13.94
C SER A 415 9.48 23.88 13.46
N ALA A 416 9.22 24.02 12.16
CA ALA A 416 7.97 23.65 11.50
C ALA A 416 7.97 22.22 10.91
N GLY A 417 9.06 21.43 11.08
CA GLY A 417 9.18 20.07 10.55
C GLY A 417 10.25 19.92 9.46
N THR A 418 10.13 18.88 8.63
CA THR A 418 11.01 18.63 7.48
C THR A 418 10.61 19.51 6.30
N ASN A 419 11.58 20.18 5.67
CA ASN A 419 11.33 20.93 4.44
C ASN A 419 11.62 20.02 3.23
N THR A 420 10.59 19.82 2.43
CA THR A 420 10.67 18.95 1.25
C THR A 420 10.28 19.73 0.00
N THR A 421 11.05 19.59 -1.06
CA THR A 421 10.66 20.05 -2.40
C THR A 421 10.80 18.93 -3.41
N THR A 422 10.02 19.04 -4.47
CA THR A 422 10.12 18.16 -5.63
C THR A 422 10.68 18.95 -6.80
N LEU A 423 11.75 18.45 -7.41
CA LEU A 423 12.21 18.95 -8.69
C LEU A 423 11.30 18.36 -9.76
N CYS A 424 10.49 19.20 -10.39
CA CYS A 424 9.59 18.84 -11.46
C CYS A 424 10.11 19.40 -12.79
N GLY A 425 10.26 18.56 -13.79
CA GLY A 425 10.75 18.98 -15.11
C GLY A 425 10.38 18.01 -16.23
N GLY A 426 9.57 17.01 -15.89
CA GLY A 426 9.22 15.95 -16.81
C GLY A 426 10.27 14.83 -16.82
N SER A 427 10.01 13.83 -17.63
CA SER A 427 10.85 12.66 -17.84
C SER A 427 11.48 12.74 -19.23
N SER A 428 12.78 12.41 -19.33
CA SER A 428 13.48 12.32 -20.60
C SER A 428 12.85 11.23 -21.50
N ALA A 429 12.33 10.16 -20.92
CA ALA A 429 11.60 9.13 -21.65
C ALA A 429 10.26 9.63 -22.23
N ASN A 430 9.60 10.58 -21.58
CA ASN A 430 8.36 11.19 -22.07
C ASN A 430 8.58 12.24 -23.15
N THR A 431 9.73 12.93 -23.11
CA THR A 431 10.03 14.07 -23.99
C THR A 431 10.97 13.72 -25.14
N LEU A 432 11.46 12.46 -25.17
CA LEU A 432 12.35 11.98 -26.24
C LEU A 432 11.67 12.10 -27.61
N GLU A 433 12.34 12.81 -28.53
CA GLU A 433 11.90 12.95 -29.92
C GLU A 433 13.10 13.01 -30.87
N MET A 434 12.90 12.64 -32.12
CA MET A 434 13.89 12.89 -33.16
C MET A 434 13.96 14.39 -33.46
N ASN A 435 15.15 14.94 -33.64
CA ASN A 435 15.34 16.34 -33.94
C ASN A 435 14.56 16.78 -35.21
N SER A 436 13.68 17.78 -35.02
CA SER A 436 12.81 18.28 -36.10
C SER A 436 13.56 18.82 -37.31
N ALA A 437 14.80 19.28 -37.16
CA ALA A 437 15.62 19.68 -38.30
C ALA A 437 15.95 18.45 -39.20
N LEU A 438 16.27 17.31 -38.60
CA LEU A 438 16.56 16.06 -39.30
C LEU A 438 15.32 15.43 -39.93
N THR A 439 14.14 15.56 -39.29
CA THR A 439 12.88 15.06 -39.88
C THR A 439 12.42 15.88 -41.08
N ASN A 440 12.80 17.16 -41.14
CA ASN A 440 12.48 18.04 -42.27
C ASN A 440 13.48 17.91 -43.41
N ASP A 441 14.75 17.57 -43.11
CA ASP A 441 15.82 17.39 -44.09
C ASP A 441 16.72 16.21 -43.70
N LEU A 442 16.52 15.09 -44.36
CA LEU A 442 17.28 13.85 -44.11
C LEU A 442 18.73 13.91 -44.52
N ASP A 443 19.14 14.89 -45.37
CA ASP A 443 20.53 15.07 -45.76
C ASP A 443 21.39 15.56 -44.58
N LEU A 444 20.78 16.11 -43.54
CA LEU A 444 21.43 16.48 -42.26
C LEU A 444 21.87 15.27 -41.43
N ILE A 445 21.35 14.06 -41.68
CA ILE A 445 21.77 12.86 -40.96
C ILE A 445 23.23 12.55 -41.24
N ALA A 446 24.04 12.48 -40.18
CA ALA A 446 25.49 12.31 -40.28
C ALA A 446 25.87 10.84 -40.52
N ALA A 447 26.31 10.50 -41.74
CA ALA A 447 26.81 9.18 -42.07
C ALA A 447 28.33 9.17 -42.32
N SER A 448 28.92 10.30 -42.70
CA SER A 448 30.34 10.48 -42.98
C SER A 448 31.13 10.96 -41.77
N SER A 449 32.34 10.47 -41.54
CA SER A 449 33.26 10.97 -40.52
C SER A 449 34.08 12.18 -40.96
N THR A 450 34.05 12.54 -42.26
CA THR A 450 34.82 13.68 -42.82
C THR A 450 34.05 14.36 -43.92
N LEU A 451 34.17 15.69 -44.02
CA LEU A 451 33.52 16.48 -45.06
C LEU A 451 33.97 16.02 -46.47
N ALA A 452 35.27 15.73 -46.65
CA ALA A 452 35.82 15.30 -47.93
C ALA A 452 35.37 13.89 -48.34
N GLY A 453 34.83 13.09 -47.43
CA GLY A 453 34.37 11.74 -47.68
C GLY A 453 32.95 11.64 -48.26
N ILE A 454 32.20 12.72 -48.27
CA ILE A 454 30.83 12.75 -48.79
C ILE A 454 30.87 12.56 -50.32
N PRO A 455 29.91 11.74 -50.85
CA PRO A 455 28.82 11.01 -50.24
C PRO A 455 29.13 9.54 -49.88
N GLY A 456 30.35 9.07 -50.03
CA GLY A 456 30.69 7.63 -49.98
C GLY A 456 31.25 7.14 -48.64
N ASN A 457 31.65 8.03 -47.73
CA ASN A 457 32.18 7.65 -46.42
C ASN A 457 31.03 7.25 -45.47
N ASN A 458 31.16 6.09 -44.84
CA ASN A 458 30.15 5.48 -43.97
C ASN A 458 30.64 5.25 -42.52
N ILE A 459 31.83 5.76 -42.19
CA ILE A 459 32.47 5.46 -40.89
C ILE A 459 31.57 5.90 -39.73
N GLN A 460 30.93 7.06 -39.85
CA GLN A 460 30.07 7.55 -38.78
C GLN A 460 28.82 6.66 -38.57
N ALA A 461 28.21 6.21 -39.66
CA ALA A 461 27.10 5.28 -39.59
C ALA A 461 27.51 3.91 -38.98
N ILE A 462 28.76 3.45 -39.28
CA ILE A 462 29.31 2.23 -38.66
C ILE A 462 29.50 2.42 -37.14
N GLU A 463 30.08 3.56 -36.72
CA GLU A 463 30.26 3.83 -35.28
C GLU A 463 28.91 3.93 -34.53
N MET A 464 27.88 4.54 -35.16
CA MET A 464 26.52 4.51 -34.64
C MET A 464 25.99 3.09 -34.49
N ALA A 465 26.11 2.24 -35.52
CA ALA A 465 25.65 0.86 -35.43
C ALA A 465 26.38 0.05 -34.32
N LYS A 466 27.67 0.36 -34.08
CA LYS A 466 28.46 -0.28 -33.01
C LYS A 466 27.98 0.05 -31.61
N LEU A 467 27.26 1.17 -31.39
CA LEU A 467 26.68 1.51 -30.09
C LEU A 467 25.74 0.41 -29.55
N GLN A 468 25.10 -0.38 -30.44
CA GLN A 468 24.30 -1.53 -30.03
C GLN A 468 25.05 -2.46 -29.06
N HIS A 469 26.35 -2.65 -29.29
CA HIS A 469 27.17 -3.58 -28.52
C HIS A 469 28.18 -2.87 -27.60
N ALA A 470 28.18 -1.54 -27.59
CA ALA A 470 29.07 -0.76 -26.73
C ALA A 470 28.60 -0.80 -25.28
N LEU A 471 29.53 -0.97 -24.36
CA LEU A 471 29.26 -0.91 -22.92
C LEU A 471 29.28 0.56 -22.51
N THR A 472 28.13 1.22 -22.57
CA THR A 472 28.00 2.67 -22.29
C THR A 472 27.17 2.95 -21.04
N MET A 473 26.42 1.94 -20.55
CA MET A 473 25.55 2.06 -19.39
C MET A 473 26.22 1.52 -18.13
N ASN A 474 25.70 1.92 -16.95
CA ASN A 474 26.14 1.45 -15.62
C ASN A 474 27.65 1.56 -15.41
N GLY A 475 28.25 2.71 -15.72
CA GLY A 475 29.69 2.90 -15.60
C GLY A 475 30.51 2.05 -16.60
N ASN A 476 30.03 1.92 -17.81
CA ASN A 476 30.63 1.14 -18.92
C ASN A 476 30.64 -0.39 -18.67
N SER A 477 29.62 -0.91 -18.00
CA SER A 477 29.48 -2.35 -17.74
C SER A 477 28.30 -3.02 -18.44
N ALA A 478 27.38 -2.26 -19.05
CA ALA A 478 26.23 -2.77 -19.76
C ALA A 478 25.99 -2.06 -21.10
N THR A 479 25.35 -2.75 -22.04
CA THR A 479 24.79 -2.16 -23.27
C THR A 479 23.42 -1.55 -22.96
N PHE A 480 22.84 -0.80 -23.88
CA PHE A 480 21.46 -0.27 -23.76
C PHE A 480 20.44 -1.40 -23.56
N GLU A 481 20.48 -2.42 -24.40
CA GLU A 481 19.62 -3.60 -24.28
C GLU A 481 19.88 -4.37 -22.98
N GLY A 482 21.15 -4.50 -22.56
CA GLY A 482 21.52 -5.13 -21.29
C GLY A 482 20.98 -4.38 -20.06
N HIS A 483 20.96 -3.05 -20.11
CA HIS A 483 20.35 -2.22 -19.06
C HIS A 483 18.84 -2.41 -19.03
N PHE A 484 18.16 -2.32 -20.17
CA PHE A 484 16.72 -2.55 -20.26
C PHE A 484 16.32 -3.96 -19.80
N ASN A 485 17.04 -4.99 -20.24
CA ASN A 485 16.81 -6.37 -19.78
C ASN A 485 17.01 -6.53 -18.26
N THR A 486 17.87 -5.70 -17.66
CA THR A 486 18.04 -5.68 -16.21
C THR A 486 16.83 -5.05 -15.52
N LEU A 487 16.29 -3.96 -16.08
CA LEU A 487 15.06 -3.35 -15.60
C LEU A 487 13.89 -4.35 -15.63
N VAL A 488 13.66 -5.01 -16.77
CA VAL A 488 12.60 -6.03 -16.92
C VAL A 488 12.77 -7.17 -15.90
N ARG A 489 13.99 -7.64 -15.67
CA ARG A 489 14.27 -8.68 -14.66
C ARG A 489 14.02 -8.18 -13.25
N THR A 490 14.30 -6.92 -12.94
CA THR A 490 14.03 -6.31 -11.65
C THR A 490 12.52 -6.31 -11.37
N VAL A 491 11.72 -5.84 -12.34
CA VAL A 491 10.24 -5.86 -12.24
C VAL A 491 9.73 -7.28 -11.97
N GLY A 492 10.17 -8.27 -12.75
CA GLY A 492 9.78 -9.67 -12.55
C GLY A 492 10.21 -10.26 -11.20
N SER A 493 11.41 -9.88 -10.72
CA SER A 493 11.88 -10.30 -9.39
C SER A 493 11.08 -9.68 -8.26
N ASP A 494 10.77 -8.38 -8.36
CA ASP A 494 9.99 -7.66 -7.34
C ASP A 494 8.57 -8.22 -7.27
N MET A 495 7.96 -8.53 -8.43
CA MET A 495 6.65 -9.20 -8.49
C MET A 495 6.68 -10.59 -7.85
N GLN A 496 7.69 -11.42 -8.17
CA GLN A 496 7.82 -12.74 -7.56
C GLN A 496 8.01 -12.67 -6.05
N ASN A 497 8.81 -11.72 -5.56
CA ASN A 497 9.01 -11.48 -4.14
C ASN A 497 7.70 -11.05 -3.45
N ALA A 498 6.97 -10.08 -4.02
CA ALA A 498 5.70 -9.62 -3.47
C ALA A 498 4.68 -10.75 -3.42
N LYS A 499 4.61 -11.58 -4.46
CA LYS A 499 3.76 -12.77 -4.51
C LYS A 499 4.13 -13.79 -3.43
N ALA A 500 5.41 -14.10 -3.26
CA ALA A 500 5.87 -15.04 -2.24
C ALA A 500 5.52 -14.57 -0.82
N TYR A 501 5.68 -13.27 -0.54
CA TYR A 501 5.28 -12.68 0.74
C TYR A 501 3.76 -12.70 0.91
N PHE A 502 2.98 -12.39 -0.13
CA PHE A 502 1.53 -12.47 -0.09
C PHE A 502 1.06 -13.89 0.21
N ASP A 503 1.57 -14.89 -0.52
CA ASP A 503 1.22 -16.30 -0.33
C ASP A 503 1.55 -16.75 1.11
N HIS A 504 2.74 -16.43 1.60
CA HIS A 504 3.13 -16.73 2.99
C HIS A 504 2.20 -16.07 4.02
N GLN A 505 1.87 -14.80 3.83
CA GLN A 505 1.02 -14.07 4.75
C GLN A 505 -0.44 -14.55 4.72
N SER A 506 -0.92 -14.92 3.52
CA SER A 506 -2.24 -15.54 3.33
C SER A 506 -2.35 -16.86 4.08
N ASP A 507 -1.32 -17.72 3.99
CA ASP A 507 -1.27 -18.99 4.72
C ASP A 507 -1.25 -18.77 6.25
N MET A 508 -0.52 -17.75 6.73
CA MET A 508 -0.46 -17.41 8.16
C MET A 508 -1.83 -16.97 8.67
N VAL A 509 -2.51 -16.06 7.96
CA VAL A 509 -3.87 -15.61 8.30
C VAL A 509 -4.84 -16.80 8.26
N ALA A 510 -4.77 -17.67 7.26
CA ALA A 510 -5.61 -18.85 7.16
C ALA A 510 -5.40 -19.82 8.35
N GLN A 511 -4.17 -20.03 8.81
CA GLN A 511 -3.87 -20.84 10.00
C GLN A 511 -4.47 -20.23 11.27
N LEU A 512 -4.35 -18.93 11.45
CA LEU A 512 -4.92 -18.21 12.61
C LEU A 512 -6.45 -18.24 12.59
N GLU A 513 -7.07 -18.06 11.43
CA GLU A 513 -8.52 -18.18 11.26
C GLU A 513 -9.03 -19.60 11.54
N ASN A 514 -8.30 -20.62 11.09
CA ASN A 514 -8.60 -22.02 11.44
C ASN A 514 -8.51 -22.25 12.96
N ARG A 515 -7.50 -21.69 13.61
CA ARG A 515 -7.37 -21.74 15.07
C ARG A 515 -8.53 -20.99 15.75
N ARG A 516 -8.91 -19.82 15.25
CA ARG A 516 -10.09 -19.07 15.73
C ARG A 516 -11.35 -19.91 15.57
N GLY A 517 -11.54 -20.57 14.44
CA GLY A 517 -12.64 -21.50 14.18
C GLY A 517 -12.69 -22.66 15.17
N SER A 518 -11.55 -23.19 15.58
CA SER A 518 -11.50 -24.28 16.59
C SER A 518 -11.82 -23.81 18.01
N VAL A 519 -11.55 -22.55 18.37
CA VAL A 519 -11.82 -21.99 19.71
C VAL A 519 -13.20 -21.36 19.79
N SER A 520 -13.51 -20.46 18.86
CA SER A 520 -14.69 -19.58 18.89
C SER A 520 -15.76 -19.98 17.88
N GLY A 521 -15.48 -20.91 16.97
CA GLY A 521 -16.40 -21.36 15.95
C GLY A 521 -17.52 -22.25 16.46
N VAL A 522 -18.59 -22.34 15.69
CA VAL A 522 -19.73 -23.22 15.97
C VAL A 522 -19.49 -24.59 15.32
N SER A 523 -19.42 -25.65 16.12
CA SER A 523 -19.42 -27.03 15.64
C SER A 523 -20.85 -27.57 15.66
N LEU A 524 -21.41 -27.86 14.49
CA LEU A 524 -22.76 -28.43 14.38
C LEU A 524 -22.92 -29.71 15.18
N ASP A 525 -21.92 -30.59 15.21
CA ASP A 525 -21.97 -31.84 15.94
C ASP A 525 -22.05 -31.61 17.45
N GLU A 526 -21.23 -30.70 17.99
CA GLU A 526 -21.27 -30.33 19.40
C GLU A 526 -22.60 -29.67 19.78
N GLU A 527 -23.09 -28.72 18.97
CA GLU A 527 -24.37 -28.04 19.22
C GLU A 527 -25.55 -29.01 19.13
N MET A 528 -25.54 -29.98 18.21
CA MET A 528 -26.57 -31.02 18.14
C MET A 528 -26.55 -31.93 19.35
N ILE A 529 -25.40 -32.35 19.86
CA ILE A 529 -25.26 -33.12 21.08
C ILE A 529 -25.78 -32.33 22.28
N ASN A 530 -25.40 -31.04 22.38
CA ASN A 530 -25.87 -30.17 23.43
C ASN A 530 -27.39 -29.93 23.36
N LEU A 531 -27.94 -29.78 22.17
CA LEU A 531 -29.36 -29.64 21.92
C LEU A 531 -30.14 -30.84 22.50
N VAL A 532 -29.75 -32.07 22.15
CA VAL A 532 -30.37 -33.30 22.64
C VAL A 532 -30.23 -33.41 24.17
N LYS A 533 -29.06 -33.07 24.71
CA LYS A 533 -28.80 -33.07 26.15
C LYS A 533 -29.75 -32.10 26.90
N PHE A 534 -29.89 -30.87 26.41
CA PHE A 534 -30.77 -29.89 27.05
C PHE A 534 -32.27 -30.15 26.80
N GLN A 535 -32.65 -30.77 25.67
CA GLN A 535 -34.00 -31.27 25.44
C GLN A 535 -34.37 -32.35 26.46
N ASN A 536 -33.52 -33.36 26.64
CA ASN A 536 -33.74 -34.41 27.63
C ASN A 536 -33.82 -33.83 29.08
N ALA A 537 -32.95 -32.86 29.39
CA ALA A 537 -32.98 -32.19 30.71
C ALA A 537 -34.24 -31.36 30.91
N TYR A 538 -34.73 -30.70 29.85
CA TYR A 538 -35.99 -29.96 29.85
C TYR A 538 -37.20 -30.90 30.12
N ASP A 539 -37.25 -32.01 29.39
CA ASP A 539 -38.32 -33.04 29.56
C ASP A 539 -38.28 -33.66 30.95
N ALA A 540 -37.09 -33.91 31.50
CA ALA A 540 -36.95 -34.39 32.89
C ALA A 540 -37.46 -33.35 33.91
N ALA A 541 -37.15 -32.09 33.73
CA ALA A 541 -37.64 -31.02 34.59
C ALA A 541 -39.18 -30.82 34.49
N ALA A 542 -39.75 -30.94 33.28
CA ALA A 542 -41.18 -30.92 33.05
C ALA A 542 -41.89 -32.09 33.76
N LYS A 543 -41.29 -33.27 33.72
CA LYS A 543 -41.81 -34.48 34.39
C LYS A 543 -41.77 -34.33 35.92
N LEU A 544 -40.76 -33.65 36.48
CA LEU A 544 -40.72 -33.32 37.91
C LEU A 544 -41.88 -32.41 38.32
N ILE A 545 -42.27 -31.46 37.48
CA ILE A 545 -43.40 -30.57 37.74
C ILE A 545 -44.70 -31.39 37.75
N THR A 546 -44.94 -32.27 36.75
CA THR A 546 -46.15 -33.09 36.71
C THR A 546 -46.25 -34.03 37.90
N THR A 547 -45.13 -34.69 38.28
CA THR A 547 -45.11 -35.57 39.48
C THR A 547 -45.37 -34.79 40.77
N ALA A 548 -44.80 -33.56 40.88
CA ALA A 548 -45.06 -32.72 42.04
C ALA A 548 -46.51 -32.25 42.10
N ASP A 549 -47.15 -31.98 40.95
CA ASP A 549 -48.57 -31.63 40.87
C ASP A 549 -49.46 -32.82 41.24
N GLU A 550 -49.18 -34.01 40.75
CA GLU A 550 -49.88 -35.26 41.14
C GLU A 550 -49.80 -35.55 42.65
N LEU A 551 -48.62 -35.34 43.25
CA LEU A 551 -48.43 -35.44 44.69
C LEU A 551 -49.21 -34.39 45.46
N LEU A 552 -49.26 -33.16 44.95
CA LEU A 552 -50.11 -32.09 45.55
C LEU A 552 -51.56 -32.43 45.48
N GLN A 553 -52.10 -32.94 44.38
CA GLN A 553 -53.48 -33.37 44.22
C GLN A 553 -53.79 -34.55 45.14
N THR A 554 -52.87 -35.49 45.31
CA THR A 554 -53.02 -36.59 46.24
C THR A 554 -53.16 -36.12 47.72
N VAL A 555 -52.28 -35.15 48.09
CA VAL A 555 -52.35 -34.57 49.46
C VAL A 555 -53.66 -33.76 49.69
N LEU A 556 -54.09 -33.01 48.65
CA LEU A 556 -55.37 -32.27 48.73
C LEU A 556 -56.58 -33.18 48.75
N GLY A 557 -56.52 -34.36 48.11
CA GLY A 557 -57.61 -35.37 48.17
C GLY A 557 -57.63 -36.17 49.44
N LEU A 558 -56.62 -36.05 50.32
CA LEU A 558 -56.58 -36.70 51.66
C LEU A 558 -57.11 -35.78 52.80
N VAL A 559 -57.34 -34.49 52.48
CA VAL A 559 -57.91 -33.49 53.38
C VAL A 559 -59.41 -33.24 53.01
#